data_5291bdb033c3d3865f957f3d8c6bb215
#
_entry.id   5291bdb033c3d3865f957f3d8c6bb215
#
_cell.length_a   1.000
_cell.length_b   1.000
_cell.length_c   1.000
_cell.angle_alpha   90.00
_cell.angle_beta   90.00
_cell.angle_gamma   90.00
#
_symmetry.space_group_name_H-M   'P 1'
#
loop_
_entity.id
_entity.type
_entity.pdbx_description
1 polymer ?
#
loop_
_entity_poly.entity_id
_entity_poly.type
_entity_poly.pdbx_seq_one_letter_code
_entity_poly.pdbx_strand_id
1 'polypeptide(L)'
;MLFRSVDTDVRFEGDEVVATVVLRAAFEGAPGRAHGGIVAAMFDDITGYVIGVHHTPAFTGELTVRFLAPVPVGVPLTVRARLEEQERRKLFITAEARVGDDVIATCRAIYIAVDPASFRGAPDPR
;
A
#
# COMPACT_ATOMS: atom_id res chain seq x y z
N MET A 1 8.68 10.12 -2.76
CA MET A 1 7.47 9.40 -2.56
C MET A 1 6.46 9.65 -3.65
N LEU A 2 5.93 8.61 -4.21
CA LEU A 2 5.07 8.69 -5.38
C LEU A 2 3.79 9.50 -5.12
N PHE A 3 3.19 9.35 -3.94
CA PHE A 3 1.90 9.97 -3.64
C PHE A 3 2.00 11.28 -2.89
N ARG A 4 3.17 11.89 -2.91
CA ARG A 4 3.35 13.17 -2.25
C ARG A 4 2.38 14.24 -2.76
N SER A 5 1.94 14.15 -4.00
CA SER A 5 1.06 15.13 -4.61
C SER A 5 -0.42 14.79 -4.48
N VAL A 6 -0.80 13.70 -3.83
CA VAL A 6 -2.20 13.39 -3.57
C VAL A 6 -2.53 13.69 -2.13
N ASP A 7 -3.80 13.99 -1.87
CA ASP A 7 -4.26 14.21 -0.52
C ASP A 7 -4.38 12.89 0.19
N THR A 8 -3.53 12.68 1.18
CA THR A 8 -3.51 11.46 1.95
C THR A 8 -3.42 11.81 3.42
N ASP A 9 -4.34 11.26 4.20
CA ASP A 9 -4.34 11.39 5.64
C ASP A 9 -4.20 9.99 6.21
N VAL A 10 -3.11 9.74 6.94
CA VAL A 10 -2.78 8.40 7.44
C VAL A 10 -2.93 8.41 8.95
N ARG A 11 -3.67 7.44 9.47
CA ARG A 11 -3.86 7.24 10.90
C ARG A 11 -3.47 5.82 11.28
N PHE A 12 -3.15 5.65 12.54
CA PHE A 12 -2.83 4.34 13.08
C PHE A 12 -3.88 4.00 14.12
N GLU A 13 -4.55 2.86 13.94
CA GLU A 13 -5.55 2.37 14.88
C GLU A 13 -5.07 1.03 15.39
N GLY A 14 -4.43 1.05 16.58
CA GLY A 14 -3.71 -0.10 17.05
C GLY A 14 -2.52 -0.32 16.13
N ASP A 15 -2.38 -1.51 15.59
CA ASP A 15 -1.36 -1.80 14.59
C ASP A 15 -1.92 -1.82 13.16
N GLU A 16 -3.14 -1.35 12.99
CA GLU A 16 -3.74 -1.19 11.67
C GLU A 16 -3.48 0.22 11.15
N VAL A 17 -3.23 0.31 9.85
CA VAL A 17 -3.08 1.59 9.17
C VAL A 17 -4.38 1.91 8.46
N VAL A 18 -4.90 3.12 8.69
CA VAL A 18 -6.11 3.60 8.02
C VAL A 18 -5.75 4.91 7.32
N ALA A 19 -6.00 4.96 6.03
CA ALA A 19 -5.69 6.14 5.24
C ALA A 19 -6.92 6.61 4.48
N THR A 20 -7.08 7.94 4.41
CA THR A 20 -8.04 8.55 3.50
C THR A 20 -7.24 9.10 2.34
N VAL A 21 -7.55 8.66 1.13
CA VAL A 21 -6.77 9.00 -0.05
C VAL A 21 -7.72 9.56 -1.11
N VAL A 22 -7.34 10.67 -1.72
CA VAL A 22 -8.05 11.20 -2.88
C VAL A 22 -7.07 11.18 -4.05
N LEU A 23 -7.37 10.37 -5.06
CA LEU A 23 -6.53 10.28 -6.25
C LEU A 23 -6.90 11.42 -7.19
N ARG A 24 -5.89 12.11 -7.68
CA ARG A 24 -6.10 13.30 -8.51
C ARG A 24 -6.49 12.91 -9.92
N ALA A 25 -7.22 13.81 -10.58
CA ALA A 25 -7.63 13.59 -11.96
C ALA A 25 -6.44 13.36 -12.90
N ALA A 26 -5.26 13.88 -12.56
CA ALA A 26 -4.05 13.64 -13.35
C ALA A 26 -3.68 12.16 -13.44
N PHE A 27 -4.19 11.33 -12.52
CA PHE A 27 -3.94 9.89 -12.52
C PHE A 27 -5.05 9.10 -13.22
N GLU A 28 -5.88 9.80 -13.94
CA GLU A 28 -6.99 9.16 -14.65
C GLU A 28 -6.47 8.31 -15.81
N GLY A 29 -6.98 7.10 -15.90
CA GLY A 29 -6.78 6.25 -17.06
C GLY A 29 -7.96 6.39 -18.00
N ALA A 30 -9.00 5.57 -17.83
CA ALA A 30 -10.27 5.79 -18.50
C ALA A 30 -10.99 6.95 -17.79
N PRO A 31 -11.94 7.62 -18.47
CA PRO A 31 -12.63 8.75 -17.88
C PRO A 31 -13.22 8.44 -16.50
N GLY A 32 -12.89 9.28 -15.53
CA GLY A 32 -13.38 9.17 -14.15
C GLY A 32 -12.72 8.08 -13.32
N ARG A 33 -11.79 7.33 -13.86
CA ARG A 33 -11.20 6.18 -13.18
C ARG A 33 -9.69 6.33 -13.08
N ALA A 34 -9.14 5.95 -11.93
CA ALA A 34 -7.71 5.96 -11.75
C ALA A 34 -7.06 4.88 -12.60
N HIS A 35 -5.87 5.17 -13.10
CA HIS A 35 -5.04 4.20 -13.78
C HIS A 35 -4.68 3.06 -12.81
N GLY A 36 -4.75 1.80 -13.28
CA GLY A 36 -4.49 0.65 -12.41
C GLY A 36 -3.12 0.67 -11.75
N GLY A 37 -2.11 1.12 -12.46
CA GLY A 37 -0.76 1.23 -11.90
C GLY A 37 -0.70 2.22 -10.74
N ILE A 38 -1.49 3.28 -10.78
CA ILE A 38 -1.55 4.25 -9.69
C ILE A 38 -2.21 3.63 -8.46
N VAL A 39 -3.25 2.84 -8.67
CA VAL A 39 -3.91 2.15 -7.56
C VAL A 39 -2.94 1.16 -6.92
N ALA A 40 -2.18 0.43 -7.72
CA ALA A 40 -1.17 -0.50 -7.20
C ALA A 40 -0.10 0.26 -6.40
N ALA A 41 0.36 1.40 -6.90
CA ALA A 41 1.34 2.23 -6.20
C ALA A 41 0.77 2.76 -4.88
N MET A 42 -0.51 3.12 -4.86
CA MET A 42 -1.18 3.54 -3.64
C MET A 42 -1.13 2.42 -2.59
N PHE A 43 -1.48 1.20 -2.98
CA PHE A 43 -1.43 0.08 -2.06
C PHE A 43 0.00 -0.20 -1.58
N ASP A 44 0.97 -0.12 -2.47
CA ASP A 44 2.36 -0.34 -2.08
C ASP A 44 2.79 0.68 -1.04
N ASP A 45 2.40 1.92 -1.21
CA ASP A 45 2.72 2.99 -0.28
C ASP A 45 2.05 2.78 1.08
N ILE A 46 0.75 2.45 1.07
CA ILE A 46 -0.01 2.27 2.32
C ILE A 46 0.44 1.03 3.08
N THR A 47 0.69 -0.09 2.39
CA THR A 47 1.19 -1.29 3.06
C THR A 47 2.58 -1.06 3.63
N GLY A 48 3.36 -0.17 3.03
CA GLY A 48 4.66 0.23 3.55
C GLY A 48 4.56 0.89 4.93
N TYR A 49 3.47 1.61 5.21
CA TYR A 49 3.28 2.18 6.54
C TYR A 49 3.11 1.09 7.60
N VAL A 50 2.52 -0.05 7.23
CA VAL A 50 2.38 -1.18 8.16
C VAL A 50 3.76 -1.69 8.55
N ILE A 51 4.68 -1.76 7.60
CA ILE A 51 6.06 -2.16 7.86
C ILE A 51 6.69 -1.18 8.86
N GLY A 52 6.44 0.11 8.70
CA GLY A 52 6.94 1.12 9.62
C GLY A 52 6.42 0.94 11.04
N VAL A 53 5.14 0.58 11.18
CA VAL A 53 4.54 0.33 12.49
C VAL A 53 5.25 -0.82 13.20
N HIS A 54 5.63 -1.84 12.46
CA HIS A 54 6.27 -3.02 13.04
C HIS A 54 7.79 -2.89 13.14
N HIS A 55 8.34 -1.74 12.72
CA HIS A 55 9.77 -1.44 12.86
C HIS A 55 10.68 -2.50 12.27
N THR A 56 10.25 -3.13 11.18
CA THR A 56 11.01 -4.19 10.55
C THR A 56 11.46 -3.73 9.18
N PRO A 57 12.77 -3.50 8.97
CA PRO A 57 13.23 -3.13 7.64
C PRO A 57 12.88 -4.23 6.65
N ALA A 58 12.21 -3.86 5.59
CA ALA A 58 11.73 -4.84 4.60
C ALA A 58 11.49 -4.14 3.27
N PHE A 59 11.46 -4.92 2.22
CA PHE A 59 11.11 -4.40 0.89
C PHE A 59 9.96 -5.21 0.32
N THR A 60 9.24 -4.60 -0.63
CA THR A 60 8.13 -5.26 -1.29
C THR A 60 8.66 -6.40 -2.16
N GLY A 61 8.26 -7.61 -1.83
CA GLY A 61 8.63 -8.78 -2.61
C GLY A 61 7.56 -9.13 -3.64
N GLU A 62 6.31 -8.91 -3.27
CA GLU A 62 5.20 -9.27 -4.15
C GLU A 62 4.00 -8.40 -3.79
N LEU A 63 3.27 -7.94 -4.80
CA LEU A 63 2.08 -7.14 -4.61
C LEU A 63 0.99 -7.66 -5.54
N THR A 64 -0.15 -8.04 -4.98
CA THR A 64 -1.27 -8.53 -5.76
C THR A 64 -2.45 -7.60 -5.51
N VAL A 65 -2.95 -6.99 -6.57
CA VAL A 65 -4.09 -6.08 -6.48
C VAL A 65 -5.26 -6.68 -7.24
N ARG A 66 -6.42 -6.68 -6.61
CA ARG A 66 -7.66 -7.12 -7.24
C ARG A 66 -8.61 -5.94 -7.32
N PHE A 67 -9.10 -5.68 -8.52
CA PHE A 67 -10.06 -4.61 -8.78
C PHE A 67 -11.46 -5.21 -8.83
N LEU A 68 -12.31 -4.83 -7.87
CA LEU A 68 -13.70 -5.31 -7.80
C LEU A 68 -14.63 -4.34 -8.51
N ALA A 69 -14.20 -3.10 -8.65
CA ALA A 69 -14.92 -2.04 -9.35
C ALA A 69 -13.91 -1.02 -9.83
N PRO A 70 -14.30 -0.13 -10.76
CA PRO A 70 -13.42 0.96 -11.16
C PRO A 70 -13.11 1.86 -9.96
N VAL A 71 -11.85 2.25 -9.81
CA VAL A 71 -11.45 3.12 -8.71
C VAL A 71 -11.60 4.57 -9.16
N PRO A 72 -12.46 5.37 -8.51
CA PRO A 72 -12.71 6.73 -8.99
C PRO A 72 -11.60 7.69 -8.63
N VAL A 73 -11.44 8.73 -9.45
CA VAL A 73 -10.57 9.86 -9.10
C VAL A 73 -11.43 10.94 -8.46
N GLY A 74 -10.81 11.75 -7.60
CA GLY A 74 -11.48 12.89 -6.99
C GLY A 74 -12.47 12.55 -5.88
N VAL A 75 -12.53 11.30 -5.48
CA VAL A 75 -13.46 10.80 -4.45
C VAL A 75 -12.64 10.25 -3.30
N PRO A 76 -12.99 10.53 -2.03
CA PRO A 76 -12.26 9.96 -0.90
C PRO A 76 -12.36 8.44 -0.88
N LEU A 77 -11.20 7.81 -0.78
CA LEU A 77 -11.09 6.36 -0.59
C LEU A 77 -10.63 6.12 0.83
N THR A 78 -11.23 5.16 1.50
CA THR A 78 -10.72 4.70 2.79
C THR A 78 -9.94 3.42 2.55
N VAL A 79 -8.66 3.45 2.90
CA VAL A 79 -7.78 2.30 2.70
C VAL A 79 -7.33 1.81 4.07
N ARG A 80 -7.57 0.53 4.35
CA ARG A 80 -7.14 -0.10 5.60
C ARG A 80 -6.14 -1.18 5.29
N ALA A 81 -5.08 -1.25 6.08
CA ALA A 81 -4.03 -2.24 5.88
C ALA A 81 -3.54 -2.76 7.22
N ARG A 82 -3.21 -4.04 7.26
CA ARG A 82 -2.70 -4.66 8.49
C ARG A 82 -1.82 -5.85 8.18
N LEU A 83 -0.95 -6.17 9.12
CA LEU A 83 -0.14 -7.37 9.06
C LEU A 83 -1.03 -8.56 9.44
N GLU A 84 -1.10 -9.55 8.55
CA GLU A 84 -1.87 -10.77 8.82
C GLU A 84 -1.03 -11.82 9.53
N GLU A 85 0.19 -11.99 9.05
CA GLU A 85 1.10 -12.97 9.66
C GLU A 85 2.52 -12.68 9.24
N GLN A 86 3.45 -13.19 10.01
CA GLN A 86 4.86 -13.15 9.67
C GLN A 86 5.39 -14.58 9.74
N GLU A 87 6.05 -15.00 8.68
CA GLU A 87 6.61 -16.33 8.59
C GLU A 87 8.05 -16.20 8.15
N ARG A 88 8.97 -16.37 9.07
CA ARG A 88 10.39 -16.14 8.87
C ARG A 88 10.63 -14.70 8.42
N ARG A 89 11.13 -14.50 7.22
CA ARG A 89 11.42 -13.17 6.69
C ARG A 89 10.27 -12.57 5.88
N LYS A 90 9.16 -13.29 5.76
CA LYS A 90 8.01 -12.82 4.98
C LYS A 90 6.97 -12.21 5.89
N LEU A 91 6.57 -11.00 5.57
CA LEU A 91 5.47 -10.32 6.25
C LEU A 91 4.30 -10.23 5.26
N PHE A 92 3.18 -10.81 5.65
CA PHE A 92 1.98 -10.87 4.82
C PHE A 92 1.04 -9.77 5.25
N ILE A 93 0.79 -8.82 4.36
CA ILE A 93 -0.02 -7.66 4.66
C ILE A 93 -1.21 -7.66 3.72
N THR A 94 -2.39 -7.38 4.28
CA THR A 94 -3.60 -7.23 3.48
C THR A 94 -4.10 -5.80 3.59
N ALA A 95 -4.76 -5.35 2.53
CA ALA A 95 -5.34 -4.03 2.50
C ALA A 95 -6.61 -4.05 1.66
N GLU A 96 -7.48 -3.09 1.93
CA GLU A 96 -8.68 -2.89 1.11
C GLU A 96 -8.92 -1.41 0.93
N ALA A 97 -9.52 -1.06 -0.19
CA ALA A 97 -9.92 0.32 -0.48
C ALA A 97 -11.44 0.34 -0.63
N ARG A 98 -12.07 1.32 0.01
CA ARG A 98 -13.52 1.48 0.02
C ARG A 98 -13.92 2.86 -0.45
N VAL A 99 -15.07 2.91 -1.11
CA VAL A 99 -15.82 4.15 -1.30
C VAL A 99 -17.10 3.97 -0.47
N GLY A 100 -17.24 4.77 0.59
CA GLY A 100 -18.32 4.54 1.54
C GLY A 100 -18.18 3.13 2.14
N ASP A 101 -19.23 2.32 2.01
CA ASP A 101 -19.22 0.96 2.54
C ASP A 101 -18.79 -0.09 1.51
N ASP A 102 -18.54 0.32 0.27
CA ASP A 102 -18.25 -0.62 -0.80
C ASP A 102 -16.77 -0.85 -0.96
N VAL A 103 -16.33 -2.10 -0.84
CA VAL A 103 -14.96 -2.48 -1.13
C VAL A 103 -14.79 -2.51 -2.64
N ILE A 104 -13.91 -1.68 -3.16
CA ILE A 104 -13.70 -1.57 -4.60
C ILE A 104 -12.38 -2.16 -5.08
N ALA A 105 -11.44 -2.36 -4.17
CA ALA A 105 -10.18 -3.00 -4.50
C ALA A 105 -9.57 -3.62 -3.26
N THR A 106 -8.81 -4.69 -3.44
CA THR A 106 -8.08 -5.33 -2.35
C THR A 106 -6.65 -5.55 -2.77
N CYS A 107 -5.79 -5.71 -1.76
CA CYS A 107 -4.37 -5.91 -1.99
C CYS A 107 -3.83 -6.95 -1.02
N ARG A 108 -2.95 -7.79 -1.53
CA ARG A 108 -2.12 -8.66 -0.70
C ARG A 108 -0.68 -8.33 -1.03
N ALA A 109 0.10 -8.03 -0.02
CA ALA A 109 1.49 -7.68 -0.18
C ALA A 109 2.35 -8.63 0.65
N ILE A 110 3.46 -9.06 0.09
CA ILE A 110 4.45 -9.84 0.81
C ILE A 110 5.71 -8.99 0.86
N TYR A 111 6.09 -8.61 2.06
CA TYR A 111 7.34 -7.89 2.28
C TYR A 111 8.40 -8.86 2.77
N ILE A 112 9.62 -8.62 2.37
CA ILE A 112 10.75 -9.46 2.73
C ILE A 112 11.61 -8.68 3.73
N ALA A 113 11.70 -9.17 4.96
CA ALA A 113 12.53 -8.54 5.96
C ALA A 113 14.00 -8.71 5.58
N VAL A 114 14.77 -7.67 5.82
CA VAL A 114 16.19 -7.69 5.52
C VAL A 114 16.97 -7.46 6.78
N ASP A 115 18.14 -8.06 6.83
CA ASP A 115 19.07 -7.79 7.90
C ASP A 115 19.67 -6.41 7.65
N PRO A 116 19.46 -5.44 8.56
CA PRO A 116 20.03 -4.12 8.37
C PRO A 116 21.53 -4.14 8.09
N ALA A 117 22.23 -5.12 8.62
CA ALA A 117 23.66 -5.23 8.41
C ALA A 117 24.01 -5.49 6.95
N SER A 118 23.12 -6.09 6.19
CA SER A 118 23.38 -6.38 4.78
C SER A 118 23.42 -5.14 3.91
N PHE A 119 22.98 -4.00 4.43
CA PHE A 119 23.06 -2.75 3.68
C PHE A 119 24.34 -1.99 3.93
N ARG A 120 25.11 -2.36 4.95
CA ARG A 120 26.26 -1.58 5.36
C ARG A 120 27.51 -2.06 4.69
N GLY A 121 28.05 -1.20 3.84
CA GLY A 121 29.38 -1.38 3.29
C GLY A 121 29.55 -2.53 2.37
N ALA A 122 28.61 -3.36 2.22
CA ALA A 122 28.77 -4.47 1.32
C ALA A 122 28.14 -4.11 0.00
N PRO A 123 28.94 -4.06 -1.05
CA PRO A 123 28.37 -3.98 -2.35
C PRO A 123 27.51 -5.22 -2.46
N ASP A 124 26.33 -5.02 -2.85
CA ASP A 124 25.45 -6.10 -2.95
C ASP A 124 25.71 -6.89 -4.21
N PRO A 125 26.21 -8.06 -4.10
CA PRO A 125 26.54 -8.85 -5.27
C PRO A 125 25.35 -9.51 -5.88
N ARG A 126 24.26 -9.30 -5.40
CA ARG A 126 23.19 -10.03 -5.88
C ARG A 126 22.55 -9.68 -6.99
#